data_593a7271292aba7b91bffb2be5494905
#
_entry.id   593a7271292aba7b91bffb2be5494905
#
_cell.length_a   1.000
_cell.length_b   1.000
_cell.length_c   1.000
_cell.angle_alpha   90.00
_cell.angle_beta   90.00
_cell.angle_gamma   90.00
#
_symmetry.space_group_name_H-M   'P 1'
#
loop_
_entity.id
_entity.type
_entity.pdbx_description
1 polymer ?
#
loop_
_entity_poly.entity_id
_entity_poly.type
_entity_poly.pdbx_seq_one_letter_code
_entity_poly.pdbx_strand_id
1 'polypeptide(L)'
;MTSQGKFKMMLKSMLVFFPLSLMSSQIISQERSWVDIAVHNFGAPINTMWAEGELSFADDGTMVYCSARQDMAVAQGDPKDLYISTFSPETGSWNTPVNMGIPVNQPPHTDINPLRKGDDREPWITADGNTIYFRSDRLATTTPLNNHDLFVTHKDNGVWTEPKLVPFPISTTEGDEHCPAVLQDGNTLCFASRRGGGFGGSDIYCSKQDESGNWTNPINQGPNINTSTEEFHFTQDKDGMVYFTSSRPGGYGGTDIYGAMQLGPNSWGAARNLGPQVNTAAADMCPALPPGDDTFSWFSTRQDNSLGDIDIFWTNKLNTQ
;
A
#
# COMPACT_ATOMS: atom_id res chain seq x y z
N MET A 1 33.16 16.55 66.83
CA MET A 1 33.50 16.31 65.41
C MET A 1 32.60 15.21 64.88
N THR A 2 31.56 15.62 64.35
CA THR A 2 30.61 15.19 63.35
C THR A 2 30.53 13.67 63.01
N SER A 3 29.44 13.08 63.52
CA SER A 3 28.88 11.79 63.10
C SER A 3 27.91 12.01 61.96
N GLN A 4 28.06 11.29 60.87
CA GLN A 4 27.01 11.19 59.84
C GLN A 4 26.24 9.86 60.03
N GLY A 5 24.95 10.00 60.36
CA GLY A 5 24.02 8.90 60.43
C GLY A 5 23.53 8.49 59.03
N LYS A 6 23.68 7.22 58.70
CA LYS A 6 23.12 6.58 57.51
C LYS A 6 21.66 6.20 57.75
N PHE A 7 20.73 6.86 57.10
CA PHE A 7 19.33 6.47 57.04
C PHE A 7 19.18 5.37 55.95
N LYS A 8 18.90 4.15 56.36
CA LYS A 8 18.51 3.04 55.47
C LYS A 8 17.01 3.08 55.29
N MET A 9 16.53 3.51 54.14
CA MET A 9 15.14 3.43 53.78
C MET A 9 14.87 2.05 53.13
N MET A 10 14.10 1.22 53.80
CA MET A 10 13.58 -0.05 53.30
C MET A 10 12.42 0.22 52.38
N LEU A 11 12.59 0.05 51.06
CA LEU A 11 11.48 -0.02 50.10
C LEU A 11 10.85 -1.41 50.17
N LYS A 12 9.68 -1.52 50.77
CA LYS A 12 8.82 -2.71 50.65
C LYS A 12 8.18 -2.64 49.26
N SER A 13 8.59 -3.53 48.37
CA SER A 13 7.91 -3.78 47.08
C SER A 13 6.55 -4.43 47.33
N MET A 14 5.50 -3.65 47.19
CA MET A 14 4.14 -4.14 47.16
C MET A 14 3.87 -4.56 45.68
N LEU A 15 4.00 -5.86 45.40
CA LEU A 15 3.49 -6.43 44.15
C LEU A 15 1.96 -6.37 44.19
N VAL A 16 1.40 -5.43 43.49
CA VAL A 16 -0.04 -5.41 43.17
C VAL A 16 -0.25 -6.35 42.01
N PHE A 17 -0.77 -7.52 42.26
CA PHE A 17 -1.29 -8.41 41.25
C PHE A 17 -2.58 -7.79 40.69
N PHE A 18 -2.53 -7.18 39.51
CA PHE A 18 -3.71 -6.90 38.73
C PHE A 18 -4.15 -8.21 38.02
N PRO A 19 -5.41 -8.62 38.16
CA PRO A 19 -5.86 -9.82 37.46
C PRO A 19 -5.87 -9.56 35.93
N LEU A 20 -5.28 -10.49 35.20
CA LEU A 20 -5.18 -10.49 33.72
C LEU A 20 -6.53 -10.35 33.01
N SER A 21 -7.64 -10.47 33.72
CA SER A 21 -9.02 -10.37 33.14
C SER A 21 -9.52 -8.95 32.87
N LEU A 22 -8.80 -7.91 33.35
CA LEU A 22 -9.17 -6.50 33.13
C LEU A 22 -8.42 -5.82 31.98
N MET A 23 -7.36 -6.45 31.41
CA MET A 23 -6.65 -5.91 30.27
C MET A 23 -7.29 -6.25 28.92
N SER A 24 -8.20 -7.22 28.88
CA SER A 24 -8.87 -7.61 27.61
C SER A 24 -10.07 -6.74 27.22
N SER A 25 -10.57 -5.88 28.11
CA SER A 25 -11.77 -5.09 27.84
C SER A 25 -11.53 -3.63 27.44
N GLN A 26 -10.29 -3.13 27.55
CA GLN A 26 -9.95 -1.75 27.16
C GLN A 26 -9.29 -1.60 25.78
N ILE A 27 -8.93 -2.70 25.11
CA ILE A 27 -8.35 -2.66 23.76
C ILE A 27 -9.43 -2.68 22.66
N ILE A 28 -10.70 -2.83 22.99
CA ILE A 28 -11.78 -3.11 22.01
C ILE A 28 -12.56 -1.86 21.57
N SER A 29 -12.29 -0.66 22.01
CA SER A 29 -13.22 0.46 21.77
C SER A 29 -12.65 1.74 21.15
N GLN A 30 -11.66 1.66 20.30
CA GLN A 30 -11.40 2.79 19.39
C GLN A 30 -11.82 2.40 17.97
N GLU A 31 -13.14 2.35 17.74
CA GLU A 31 -13.68 2.30 16.39
C GLU A 31 -13.41 3.65 15.73
N ARG A 32 -12.46 3.69 14.79
CA ARG A 32 -12.33 4.84 13.88
C ARG A 32 -13.62 4.92 13.08
N SER A 33 -14.38 5.99 13.27
CA SER A 33 -15.58 6.25 12.48
C SER A 33 -15.21 7.07 11.25
N TRP A 34 -15.53 6.58 10.08
CA TRP A 34 -15.40 7.30 8.80
C TRP A 34 -16.72 8.03 8.43
N VAL A 35 -17.54 8.33 9.41
CA VAL A 35 -18.80 9.06 9.24
C VAL A 35 -18.53 10.57 9.32
N ASP A 36 -19.11 11.32 8.40
CA ASP A 36 -19.03 12.80 8.32
C ASP A 36 -17.62 13.36 8.04
N ILE A 37 -16.79 12.63 7.30
CA ILE A 37 -15.51 13.13 6.79
C ILE A 37 -15.71 13.88 5.47
N ALA A 38 -14.94 14.95 5.26
CA ALA A 38 -14.87 15.62 3.97
C ALA A 38 -13.93 14.84 3.04
N VAL A 39 -14.41 14.49 1.85
CA VAL A 39 -13.64 13.84 0.80
C VAL A 39 -13.23 14.88 -0.23
N HIS A 40 -11.96 14.88 -0.58
CA HIS A 40 -11.36 15.83 -1.51
C HIS A 40 -10.72 15.08 -2.68
N ASN A 41 -10.93 15.61 -3.90
CA ASN A 41 -10.14 15.20 -5.06
C ASN A 41 -8.75 15.85 -4.97
N PHE A 42 -7.68 15.14 -5.34
CA PHE A 42 -6.32 15.70 -5.38
C PHE A 42 -6.21 16.88 -6.34
N GLY A 43 -7.03 16.89 -7.39
CA GLY A 43 -7.02 17.95 -8.40
C GLY A 43 -5.76 17.97 -9.25
N ALA A 44 -5.68 18.95 -10.15
CA ALA A 44 -4.48 19.17 -10.93
C ALA A 44 -3.33 19.68 -10.04
N PRO A 45 -2.08 19.31 -10.33
CA PRO A 45 -1.61 18.60 -11.53
C PRO A 45 -1.61 17.06 -11.41
N ILE A 46 -2.04 16.49 -10.29
CA ILE A 46 -2.04 15.04 -10.07
C ILE A 46 -3.13 14.39 -10.91
N ASN A 47 -4.40 14.67 -10.59
CA ASN A 47 -5.53 14.16 -11.36
C ASN A 47 -5.69 14.96 -12.65
N THR A 48 -5.98 14.25 -13.72
CA THR A 48 -6.13 14.79 -15.08
C THR A 48 -7.38 14.22 -15.76
N MET A 49 -7.53 14.41 -17.05
CA MET A 49 -8.57 13.74 -17.83
C MET A 49 -8.31 12.23 -18.08
N TRP A 50 -7.13 11.75 -17.66
CA TRP A 50 -6.70 10.35 -17.81
C TRP A 50 -6.99 9.58 -16.52
N ALA A 51 -6.63 8.31 -16.49
CA ALA A 51 -6.76 7.46 -15.30
C ALA A 51 -5.50 7.57 -14.42
N GLU A 52 -5.65 8.13 -13.23
CA GLU A 52 -4.64 8.20 -12.18
C GLU A 52 -5.00 7.28 -11.03
N GLY A 53 -4.00 6.60 -10.44
CA GLY A 53 -4.26 5.73 -9.29
C GLY A 53 -3.03 4.99 -8.79
N GLU A 54 -3.28 4.02 -7.92
CA GLU A 54 -2.27 3.11 -7.40
C GLU A 54 -1.05 3.87 -6.86
N LEU A 55 -1.21 4.50 -5.70
CA LEU A 55 -0.25 5.46 -5.15
C LEU A 55 0.38 4.98 -3.86
N SER A 56 1.58 5.46 -3.56
CA SER A 56 2.23 5.32 -2.26
C SER A 56 3.12 6.52 -1.93
N PHE A 57 3.50 6.66 -0.66
CA PHE A 57 4.24 7.80 -0.14
C PHE A 57 5.48 7.37 0.62
N ALA A 58 6.56 8.16 0.47
CA ALA A 58 7.70 8.14 1.36
C ALA A 58 7.53 9.15 2.51
N ASP A 59 8.33 9.03 3.58
CA ASP A 59 8.23 9.88 4.77
C ASP A 59 8.55 11.36 4.48
N ASP A 60 9.29 11.65 3.42
CA ASP A 60 9.60 13.03 2.98
C ASP A 60 8.46 13.70 2.20
N GLY A 61 7.32 13.01 2.02
CA GLY A 61 6.18 13.49 1.24
C GLY A 61 6.30 13.23 -0.26
N THR A 62 7.31 12.51 -0.70
CA THR A 62 7.39 12.03 -2.09
C THR A 62 6.27 11.02 -2.35
N MET A 63 5.46 11.27 -3.37
CA MET A 63 4.42 10.36 -3.87
C MET A 63 4.87 9.72 -5.18
N VAL A 64 4.68 8.40 -5.27
CA VAL A 64 4.77 7.67 -6.53
C VAL A 64 3.39 7.10 -6.85
N TYR A 65 2.97 7.20 -8.10
CA TYR A 65 1.67 6.72 -8.55
C TYR A 65 1.73 6.31 -10.03
N CYS A 66 0.75 5.59 -10.52
CA CYS A 66 0.66 5.30 -11.94
C CYS A 66 -0.38 6.19 -12.65
N SER A 67 -0.13 6.50 -13.91
CA SER A 67 -1.06 7.26 -14.75
C SER A 67 -1.02 6.80 -16.21
N ALA A 68 -2.18 6.83 -16.83
CA ALA A 68 -2.35 6.58 -18.27
C ALA A 68 -2.21 7.85 -19.13
N ARG A 69 -1.68 8.96 -18.57
CA ARG A 69 -1.52 10.23 -19.30
C ARG A 69 -0.56 10.08 -20.47
N GLN A 70 -0.96 10.63 -21.60
CA GLN A 70 -0.19 10.52 -22.85
C GLN A 70 0.70 11.73 -23.13
N ASP A 71 0.51 12.83 -22.41
CA ASP A 71 1.27 14.07 -22.59
C ASP A 71 2.72 13.98 -22.07
N MET A 72 3.00 13.03 -21.19
CA MET A 72 4.33 12.80 -20.58
C MET A 72 4.72 11.31 -20.59
N ALA A 73 4.03 10.45 -21.31
CA ALA A 73 4.34 9.01 -21.39
C ALA A 73 5.71 8.77 -22.05
N VAL A 74 6.37 7.65 -21.70
CA VAL A 74 7.63 7.22 -22.31
C VAL A 74 7.46 7.02 -23.82
N ALA A 75 6.31 6.42 -24.21
CA ALA A 75 5.92 6.32 -25.59
C ALA A 75 4.42 6.54 -25.74
N GLN A 76 4.03 7.04 -26.91
CA GLN A 76 2.62 7.26 -27.20
C GLN A 76 1.88 5.91 -27.30
N GLY A 77 0.77 5.77 -26.56
CA GLY A 77 -0.01 4.54 -26.46
C GLY A 77 0.41 3.62 -25.33
N ASP A 78 1.34 4.03 -24.45
CA ASP A 78 1.64 3.32 -23.20
C ASP A 78 0.39 3.23 -22.34
N PRO A 79 0.08 2.05 -21.76
CA PRO A 79 -1.13 1.88 -20.99
C PRO A 79 -1.06 2.60 -19.64
N LYS A 80 0.06 2.48 -18.92
CA LYS A 80 0.37 3.22 -17.69
C LYS A 80 1.87 3.25 -17.42
N ASP A 81 2.31 4.40 -16.93
CA ASP A 81 3.66 4.69 -16.46
C ASP A 81 3.65 5.07 -14.98
N LEU A 82 4.80 4.93 -14.32
CA LEU A 82 5.04 5.45 -12.99
C LEU A 82 5.45 6.92 -13.04
N TYR A 83 4.83 7.72 -12.19
CA TYR A 83 5.09 9.14 -12.01
C TYR A 83 5.49 9.42 -10.58
N ILE A 84 6.32 10.45 -10.39
CA ILE A 84 6.75 10.93 -9.09
C ILE A 84 6.39 12.40 -8.91
N SER A 85 5.91 12.77 -7.73
CA SER A 85 5.62 14.15 -7.35
C SER A 85 5.91 14.38 -5.88
N THR A 86 6.10 15.63 -5.49
CA THR A 86 6.29 16.04 -4.10
C THR A 86 5.28 17.13 -3.74
N PHE A 87 4.84 17.15 -2.48
CA PHE A 87 4.01 18.22 -1.98
C PHE A 87 4.88 19.41 -1.56
N SER A 88 4.48 20.62 -1.98
CA SER A 88 5.13 21.86 -1.54
C SER A 88 4.34 22.48 -0.39
N PRO A 89 4.86 22.46 0.86
CA PRO A 89 4.21 23.13 1.98
C PRO A 89 4.12 24.65 1.79
N GLU A 90 5.03 25.25 1.02
CA GLU A 90 5.07 26.70 0.77
C GLU A 90 3.89 27.17 -0.08
N THR A 91 3.51 26.38 -1.08
CA THR A 91 2.39 26.70 -1.98
C THR A 91 1.10 25.98 -1.59
N GLY A 92 1.17 25.00 -0.67
CA GLY A 92 0.04 24.14 -0.29
C GLY A 92 -0.48 23.27 -1.44
N SER A 93 0.39 22.92 -2.40
CA SER A 93 0.00 22.18 -3.61
C SER A 93 1.06 21.14 -4.02
N TRP A 94 0.63 20.20 -4.82
CA TRP A 94 1.53 19.23 -5.46
C TRP A 94 2.32 19.90 -6.58
N ASN A 95 3.60 19.58 -6.66
CA ASN A 95 4.44 19.94 -7.80
C ASN A 95 4.00 19.18 -9.05
N THR A 96 4.33 19.71 -10.22
CA THR A 96 4.06 19.01 -11.48
C THR A 96 4.71 17.63 -11.46
N PRO A 97 3.95 16.56 -11.69
CA PRO A 97 4.49 15.21 -11.71
C PRO A 97 5.54 15.03 -12.80
N VAL A 98 6.52 14.19 -12.52
CA VAL A 98 7.57 13.81 -13.46
C VAL A 98 7.39 12.33 -13.81
N ASN A 99 7.31 12.00 -15.11
CA ASN A 99 7.41 10.63 -15.56
C ASN A 99 8.78 10.08 -15.15
N MET A 100 8.82 8.89 -14.53
CA MET A 100 10.09 8.33 -14.05
C MET A 100 11.02 7.90 -15.19
N GLY A 101 10.49 7.76 -16.40
CA GLY A 101 11.27 7.47 -17.60
C GLY A 101 12.05 6.16 -17.53
N ILE A 102 12.88 5.93 -18.55
CA ILE A 102 13.79 4.79 -18.59
C ILE A 102 14.91 5.02 -17.54
N PRO A 103 15.33 4.00 -16.76
CA PRO A 103 14.95 2.58 -16.92
C PRO A 103 13.73 2.13 -16.13
N VAL A 104 13.10 2.99 -15.32
CA VAL A 104 11.98 2.59 -14.45
C VAL A 104 10.76 2.23 -15.28
N ASN A 105 10.29 3.14 -16.10
CA ASN A 105 9.23 2.86 -17.07
C ASN A 105 9.84 2.24 -18.33
N GLN A 106 9.14 1.29 -18.91
CA GLN A 106 9.57 0.64 -20.14
C GLN A 106 8.70 1.11 -21.31
N PRO A 107 9.27 1.22 -22.52
CA PRO A 107 8.45 1.47 -23.71
C PRO A 107 7.60 0.25 -24.07
N PRO A 108 6.48 0.43 -24.79
CA PRO A 108 5.70 -0.69 -25.31
C PRO A 108 6.55 -1.65 -26.13
N HIS A 109 6.39 -2.94 -25.91
CA HIS A 109 7.05 -3.97 -26.69
C HIS A 109 6.45 -4.06 -28.09
N THR A 110 7.20 -3.67 -29.11
CA THR A 110 6.71 -3.62 -30.51
C THR A 110 6.97 -4.89 -31.30
N ASP A 111 7.82 -5.80 -30.78
CA ASP A 111 8.50 -6.78 -31.60
C ASP A 111 8.25 -8.27 -31.27
N ILE A 112 7.72 -8.62 -30.09
CA ILE A 112 7.69 -10.03 -29.68
C ILE A 112 6.30 -10.50 -29.21
N ASN A 113 5.52 -9.65 -28.54
CA ASN A 113 4.20 -10.05 -28.02
C ASN A 113 3.25 -8.85 -27.92
N PRO A 114 2.18 -8.82 -28.74
CA PRO A 114 1.19 -7.72 -28.69
C PRO A 114 0.41 -7.64 -27.37
N LEU A 115 0.56 -8.64 -26.47
CA LEU A 115 -0.07 -8.64 -25.15
C LEU A 115 0.78 -7.93 -24.09
N ARG A 116 2.06 -7.66 -24.37
CA ARG A 116 2.96 -6.90 -23.50
C ARG A 116 2.97 -5.45 -23.98
N LYS A 117 2.48 -4.57 -23.14
CA LYS A 117 2.25 -3.16 -23.51
C LYS A 117 3.22 -2.19 -22.84
N GLY A 118 4.13 -2.66 -22.00
CA GLY A 118 4.96 -1.79 -21.19
C GLY A 118 4.23 -1.25 -19.96
N ASP A 119 3.38 -2.06 -19.35
CA ASP A 119 2.48 -1.68 -18.28
C ASP A 119 3.20 -1.74 -16.93
N ASP A 120 3.60 -0.59 -16.40
CA ASP A 120 4.24 -0.42 -15.09
C ASP A 120 3.24 0.22 -14.12
N ARG A 121 2.86 -0.52 -13.06
CA ARG A 121 1.76 -0.14 -12.15
C ARG A 121 2.03 -0.48 -10.69
N GLU A 122 1.09 -0.02 -9.85
CA GLU A 122 0.98 -0.42 -8.45
C GLU A 122 2.29 -0.18 -7.68
N PRO A 123 2.85 1.03 -7.75
CA PRO A 123 4.11 1.32 -7.09
C PRO A 123 3.95 1.38 -5.58
N TRP A 124 4.96 0.87 -4.88
CA TRP A 124 5.18 1.09 -3.46
C TRP A 124 6.57 1.64 -3.23
N ILE A 125 6.66 2.90 -2.77
CA ILE A 125 7.92 3.52 -2.37
C ILE A 125 8.16 3.26 -0.88
N THR A 126 9.38 2.90 -0.50
CA THR A 126 9.76 2.74 0.90
C THR A 126 9.79 4.08 1.65
N ALA A 127 9.65 4.04 2.98
CA ALA A 127 9.60 5.22 3.83
C ALA A 127 10.79 6.16 3.64
N ASP A 128 11.98 5.61 3.39
CA ASP A 128 13.22 6.37 3.13
C ASP A 128 13.30 6.98 1.70
N GLY A 129 12.33 6.69 0.84
CA GLY A 129 12.26 7.21 -0.53
C GLY A 129 13.30 6.65 -1.51
N ASN A 130 13.97 5.54 -1.16
CA ASN A 130 15.10 5.01 -1.93
C ASN A 130 14.83 3.71 -2.66
N THR A 131 13.70 3.07 -2.42
CA THR A 131 13.33 1.80 -3.06
C THR A 131 11.89 1.87 -3.54
N ILE A 132 11.62 1.41 -4.75
CA ILE A 132 10.26 1.24 -5.28
C ILE A 132 10.08 -0.21 -5.70
N TYR A 133 9.04 -0.84 -5.15
CA TYR A 133 8.47 -2.09 -5.63
C TYR A 133 7.29 -1.75 -6.53
N PHE A 134 7.11 -2.47 -7.61
CA PHE A 134 5.99 -2.24 -8.53
C PHE A 134 5.68 -3.48 -9.35
N ARG A 135 4.49 -3.55 -9.91
CA ARG A 135 4.09 -4.56 -10.87
C ARG A 135 4.50 -4.16 -12.27
N SER A 136 4.97 -5.11 -13.06
CA SER A 136 5.31 -4.88 -14.47
C SER A 136 5.04 -6.12 -15.32
N ASP A 137 4.72 -5.89 -16.60
CA ASP A 137 4.63 -6.92 -17.62
C ASP A 137 5.95 -7.13 -18.40
N ARG A 138 7.06 -6.51 -17.92
CA ARG A 138 8.40 -6.68 -18.55
C ARG A 138 8.87 -8.12 -18.53
N LEU A 139 9.67 -8.49 -19.53
CA LEU A 139 10.24 -9.83 -19.62
C LEU A 139 11.19 -10.11 -18.47
N ALA A 140 10.76 -10.95 -17.53
CA ALA A 140 11.70 -11.72 -16.74
C ALA A 140 11.97 -13.04 -17.46
N THR A 141 13.18 -13.52 -17.41
CA THR A 141 13.63 -14.72 -18.14
C THR A 141 12.92 -16.01 -17.70
N THR A 142 12.09 -15.93 -16.67
CA THR A 142 11.49 -17.08 -15.99
C THR A 142 9.96 -17.09 -16.00
N THR A 143 9.29 -16.04 -16.51
CA THR A 143 7.83 -15.94 -16.43
C THR A 143 7.13 -16.32 -17.72
N PRO A 144 5.98 -17.01 -17.67
CA PRO A 144 5.14 -17.25 -18.83
C PRO A 144 4.69 -15.94 -19.49
N LEU A 145 4.47 -15.99 -20.78
CA LEU A 145 3.80 -14.92 -21.52
C LEU A 145 2.42 -14.67 -20.87
N ASN A 146 2.13 -13.45 -20.42
CA ASN A 146 0.91 -12.98 -19.78
C ASN A 146 0.86 -13.01 -18.24
N ASN A 147 1.98 -13.22 -17.56
CA ASN A 147 2.04 -13.06 -16.12
C ASN A 147 2.64 -11.71 -15.77
N HIS A 148 2.10 -11.06 -14.73
CA HIS A 148 2.71 -9.90 -14.12
C HIS A 148 3.52 -10.34 -12.93
N ASP A 149 4.66 -9.70 -12.73
CA ASP A 149 5.55 -9.96 -11.61
C ASP A 149 5.90 -8.68 -10.89
N LEU A 150 6.42 -8.84 -9.68
CA LEU A 150 6.94 -7.74 -8.90
C LEU A 150 8.38 -7.44 -9.29
N PHE A 151 8.65 -6.17 -9.52
CA PHE A 151 9.98 -5.63 -9.77
C PHE A 151 10.36 -4.65 -8.67
N VAL A 152 11.66 -4.48 -8.50
CA VAL A 152 12.24 -3.54 -7.53
C VAL A 152 13.33 -2.71 -8.19
N THR A 153 13.31 -1.41 -7.92
CA THR A 153 14.38 -0.47 -8.27
C THR A 153 14.84 0.30 -7.04
N HIS A 154 16.09 0.73 -7.04
CA HIS A 154 16.72 1.48 -5.95
C HIS A 154 17.33 2.77 -6.48
N LYS A 155 17.44 3.78 -5.63
CA LYS A 155 18.29 4.94 -5.92
C LYS A 155 19.76 4.63 -5.63
N ASP A 156 20.60 4.81 -6.63
CA ASP A 156 22.06 4.84 -6.47
C ASP A 156 22.55 6.24 -6.84
N ASN A 157 23.18 6.94 -5.87
CA ASN A 157 23.61 8.32 -6.02
C ASN A 157 22.53 9.27 -6.58
N GLY A 158 21.28 9.07 -6.17
CA GLY A 158 20.13 9.88 -6.58
C GLY A 158 19.49 9.49 -7.92
N VAL A 159 19.99 8.45 -8.58
CA VAL A 159 19.49 7.95 -9.86
C VAL A 159 18.83 6.57 -9.66
N TRP A 160 17.65 6.38 -10.24
CA TRP A 160 16.96 5.09 -10.21
C TRP A 160 17.68 4.06 -11.08
N THR A 161 17.94 2.89 -10.52
CA THR A 161 18.61 1.78 -11.21
C THR A 161 17.66 1.02 -12.12
N GLU A 162 18.22 0.19 -13.01
CA GLU A 162 17.44 -0.79 -13.79
C GLU A 162 16.65 -1.69 -12.86
N PRO A 163 15.31 -1.79 -13.00
CA PRO A 163 14.46 -2.65 -12.18
C PRO A 163 14.84 -4.13 -12.31
N LYS A 164 14.83 -4.82 -11.19
CA LYS A 164 15.10 -6.26 -11.11
C LYS A 164 13.87 -7.01 -10.65
N LEU A 165 13.66 -8.20 -11.19
CA LEU A 165 12.61 -9.10 -10.70
C LEU A 165 12.80 -9.36 -9.21
N VAL A 166 11.74 -9.22 -8.42
CA VAL A 166 11.74 -9.70 -7.03
C VAL A 166 11.80 -11.23 -7.09
N PRO A 167 12.82 -11.88 -6.50
CA PRO A 167 13.09 -13.28 -6.78
C PRO A 167 12.06 -14.22 -6.11
N PHE A 168 12.09 -15.51 -6.54
CA PHE A 168 11.44 -16.59 -5.81
C PHE A 168 11.82 -16.55 -4.30
N PRO A 169 10.87 -16.78 -3.38
CA PRO A 169 9.52 -17.31 -3.59
C PRO A 169 8.43 -16.24 -3.76
N ILE A 170 8.79 -14.97 -3.97
CA ILE A 170 7.83 -13.89 -4.21
C ILE A 170 7.24 -14.06 -5.62
N SER A 171 8.03 -13.80 -6.67
CA SER A 171 7.59 -14.00 -8.05
C SER A 171 7.61 -15.47 -8.41
N THR A 172 6.53 -15.94 -9.03
CA THR A 172 6.34 -17.34 -9.39
C THR A 172 5.85 -17.50 -10.83
N THR A 173 6.02 -18.69 -11.41
CA THR A 173 5.53 -18.97 -12.76
C THR A 173 4.04 -19.24 -12.82
N GLU A 174 3.39 -19.47 -11.70
CA GLU A 174 1.97 -19.87 -11.61
C GLU A 174 1.08 -18.74 -11.07
N GLY A 175 1.69 -17.77 -10.38
CA GLY A 175 1.00 -16.63 -9.81
C GLY A 175 0.93 -15.44 -10.76
N ASP A 176 0.09 -14.50 -10.43
CA ASP A 176 0.05 -13.13 -10.96
C ASP A 176 0.27 -12.25 -9.73
N GLU A 177 1.54 -11.85 -9.51
CA GLU A 177 1.92 -11.10 -8.33
C GLU A 177 1.74 -9.61 -8.58
N HIS A 178 1.02 -8.93 -7.68
CA HIS A 178 0.66 -7.53 -7.85
C HIS A 178 0.45 -6.81 -6.51
N CYS A 179 0.27 -5.49 -6.54
CA CYS A 179 0.00 -4.63 -5.38
C CYS A 179 0.99 -4.84 -4.23
N PRO A 180 2.31 -4.66 -4.44
CA PRO A 180 3.29 -4.79 -3.39
C PRO A 180 3.10 -3.72 -2.31
N ALA A 181 3.42 -4.05 -1.05
CA ALA A 181 3.47 -3.11 0.07
C ALA A 181 4.47 -3.59 1.12
N VAL A 182 5.36 -2.72 1.56
CA VAL A 182 6.26 -3.02 2.68
C VAL A 182 5.60 -2.55 3.97
N LEU A 183 5.52 -3.41 4.98
CA LEU A 183 4.93 -3.08 6.27
C LEU A 183 5.84 -2.14 7.08
N GLN A 184 5.29 -1.62 8.19
CA GLN A 184 5.99 -0.67 9.09
C GLN A 184 7.30 -1.21 9.68
N ASP A 185 7.52 -2.53 9.69
CA ASP A 185 8.79 -3.13 10.12
C ASP A 185 9.92 -2.96 9.08
N GLY A 186 9.63 -2.44 7.90
CA GLY A 186 10.57 -2.20 6.80
C GLY A 186 11.14 -3.47 6.16
N ASN A 187 10.69 -4.65 6.58
CA ASN A 187 11.30 -5.93 6.26
C ASN A 187 10.30 -7.02 5.83
N THR A 188 9.00 -6.71 5.89
CA THR A 188 7.92 -7.59 5.44
C THR A 188 7.28 -7.00 4.18
N LEU A 189 7.39 -7.72 3.07
CA LEU A 189 6.70 -7.41 1.81
C LEU A 189 5.40 -8.20 1.75
N CYS A 190 4.28 -7.48 1.70
CA CYS A 190 2.97 -8.05 1.39
C CYS A 190 2.63 -7.77 -0.07
N PHE A 191 1.88 -8.65 -0.67
CA PHE A 191 1.47 -8.55 -2.08
C PHE A 191 0.24 -9.41 -2.32
N ALA A 192 -0.49 -9.12 -3.38
CA ALA A 192 -1.58 -9.95 -3.84
C ALA A 192 -1.07 -10.98 -4.85
N SER A 193 -1.62 -12.19 -4.80
CA SER A 193 -1.23 -13.27 -5.71
C SER A 193 -2.35 -14.27 -5.94
N ARG A 194 -2.42 -14.81 -7.14
CA ARG A 194 -3.31 -15.91 -7.53
C ARG A 194 -2.68 -17.29 -7.41
N ARG A 195 -1.58 -17.40 -6.65
CA ARG A 195 -0.92 -18.69 -6.40
C ARG A 195 -1.83 -19.71 -5.75
N GLY A 196 -1.58 -21.00 -6.01
CA GLY A 196 -2.38 -22.08 -5.44
C GLY A 196 -2.40 -22.09 -3.92
N GLY A 197 -3.52 -22.59 -3.34
CA GLY A 197 -3.68 -22.71 -1.89
C GLY A 197 -4.28 -21.49 -1.19
N GLY A 198 -4.77 -20.50 -1.93
CA GLY A 198 -5.51 -19.36 -1.42
C GLY A 198 -6.99 -19.65 -1.10
N PHE A 199 -7.73 -18.62 -0.74
CA PHE A 199 -9.16 -18.69 -0.43
C PHE A 199 -10.04 -18.38 -1.64
N GLY A 200 -9.55 -17.56 -2.58
CA GLY A 200 -10.36 -17.07 -3.68
C GLY A 200 -9.59 -16.79 -4.96
N GLY A 201 -9.85 -15.65 -5.55
CA GLY A 201 -9.19 -15.18 -6.77
C GLY A 201 -7.78 -14.72 -6.48
N SER A 202 -7.60 -13.46 -6.11
CA SER A 202 -6.35 -12.91 -5.63
C SER A 202 -6.39 -12.79 -4.11
N ASP A 203 -5.40 -13.35 -3.42
CA ASP A 203 -5.27 -13.31 -1.97
C ASP A 203 -4.03 -12.51 -1.57
N ILE A 204 -4.05 -11.90 -0.39
CA ILE A 204 -2.90 -11.21 0.20
C ILE A 204 -2.00 -12.22 0.90
N TYR A 205 -0.73 -12.19 0.51
CA TYR A 205 0.37 -12.95 1.11
C TYR A 205 1.44 -11.99 1.62
N CYS A 206 2.15 -12.36 2.69
CA CYS A 206 3.29 -11.59 3.16
C CYS A 206 4.52 -12.49 3.33
N SER A 207 5.69 -11.98 2.98
CA SER A 207 6.99 -12.61 3.15
C SER A 207 7.94 -11.68 3.87
N LYS A 208 8.78 -12.23 4.71
CA LYS A 208 9.80 -11.50 5.46
C LYS A 208 11.18 -11.82 4.94
N GLN A 209 12.09 -10.86 4.95
CA GLN A 209 13.50 -11.14 4.69
C GLN A 209 14.13 -11.81 5.91
N ASP A 210 14.92 -12.86 5.66
CA ASP A 210 15.80 -13.48 6.66
C ASP A 210 17.04 -12.60 6.94
N GLU A 211 17.89 -13.04 7.88
CA GLU A 211 19.12 -12.32 8.24
C GLU A 211 20.12 -12.19 7.09
N SER A 212 19.98 -12.98 6.04
CA SER A 212 20.80 -12.94 4.82
C SER A 212 20.18 -12.08 3.71
N GLY A 213 19.00 -11.50 3.96
CA GLY A 213 18.26 -10.70 2.98
C GLY A 213 17.44 -11.51 1.98
N ASN A 214 17.30 -12.83 2.18
CA ASN A 214 16.47 -13.65 1.31
C ASN A 214 15.00 -13.62 1.77
N TRP A 215 14.08 -13.67 0.81
CA TRP A 215 12.67 -13.76 1.12
C TRP A 215 12.29 -15.16 1.63
N THR A 216 11.56 -15.22 2.73
CA THR A 216 10.96 -16.45 3.24
C THR A 216 9.74 -16.85 2.39
N ASN A 217 9.24 -18.08 2.58
CA ASN A 217 8.01 -18.51 1.90
C ASN A 217 6.85 -17.58 2.29
N PRO A 218 6.11 -17.03 1.32
CA PRO A 218 4.97 -16.16 1.60
C PRO A 218 3.88 -16.88 2.39
N ILE A 219 3.33 -16.19 3.38
CA ILE A 219 2.26 -16.68 4.25
C ILE A 219 0.95 -16.00 3.84
N ASN A 220 -0.09 -16.78 3.53
CA ASN A 220 -1.44 -16.28 3.31
C ASN A 220 -1.97 -15.59 4.58
N GLN A 221 -2.58 -14.41 4.43
CA GLN A 221 -3.00 -13.59 5.58
C GLN A 221 -4.32 -14.03 6.23
N GLY A 222 -4.86 -15.17 5.78
CA GLY A 222 -5.97 -15.88 6.44
C GLY A 222 -7.35 -15.25 6.21
N PRO A 223 -8.40 -15.89 6.76
CA PRO A 223 -9.80 -15.63 6.39
C PRO A 223 -10.37 -14.30 6.92
N ASN A 224 -9.67 -13.62 7.83
CA ASN A 224 -10.08 -12.27 8.25
C ASN A 224 -9.70 -11.21 7.21
N ILE A 225 -8.69 -11.49 6.38
CA ILE A 225 -8.25 -10.64 5.28
C ILE A 225 -8.77 -11.21 3.96
N ASN A 226 -8.44 -12.47 3.65
CA ASN A 226 -8.73 -13.12 2.38
C ASN A 226 -10.09 -13.83 2.39
N THR A 227 -10.81 -13.78 1.27
CA THR A 227 -12.12 -14.40 1.10
C THR A 227 -12.17 -15.23 -0.19
N SER A 228 -13.33 -15.71 -0.55
CA SER A 228 -13.52 -16.40 -1.83
C SER A 228 -13.54 -15.47 -3.05
N THR A 229 -13.30 -14.18 -2.86
CA THR A 229 -13.28 -13.18 -3.93
C THR A 229 -11.87 -12.65 -4.18
N GLU A 230 -11.70 -11.36 -4.46
CA GLU A 230 -10.41 -10.72 -4.73
C GLU A 230 -10.03 -9.82 -3.56
N GLU A 231 -8.81 -9.96 -3.03
CA GLU A 231 -8.22 -9.07 -2.06
C GLU A 231 -6.85 -8.58 -2.56
N PHE A 232 -6.60 -7.26 -2.46
CA PHE A 232 -5.40 -6.62 -2.97
C PHE A 232 -5.16 -5.23 -2.34
N HIS A 233 -4.05 -4.55 -2.67
CA HIS A 233 -3.65 -3.23 -2.14
C HIS A 233 -3.64 -3.18 -0.61
N PHE A 234 -2.63 -3.77 -0.01
CA PHE A 234 -2.50 -3.87 1.45
C PHE A 234 -1.56 -2.79 1.97
N THR A 235 -1.98 -1.97 2.92
CA THR A 235 -1.13 -0.97 3.58
C THR A 235 -1.35 -0.99 5.08
N GLN A 236 -0.34 -0.61 5.87
CA GLN A 236 -0.39 -0.61 7.34
C GLN A 236 -0.04 0.75 7.91
N ASP A 237 -0.81 1.23 8.88
CA ASP A 237 -0.46 2.41 9.64
C ASP A 237 0.42 2.09 10.86
N LYS A 238 0.96 3.14 11.50
CA LYS A 238 1.83 3.01 12.69
C LYS A 238 1.15 2.36 13.91
N ASP A 239 -0.18 2.37 13.96
CA ASP A 239 -0.96 1.80 15.06
C ASP A 239 -1.27 0.30 14.82
N GLY A 240 -0.81 -0.25 13.70
CA GLY A 240 -1.02 -1.65 13.32
C GLY A 240 -2.38 -1.92 12.65
N MET A 241 -3.14 -0.88 12.30
CA MET A 241 -4.31 -1.04 11.44
C MET A 241 -3.84 -1.26 10.01
N VAL A 242 -4.37 -2.28 9.35
CA VAL A 242 -4.19 -2.47 7.92
C VAL A 242 -5.42 -2.06 7.16
N TYR A 243 -5.20 -1.54 5.97
CA TYR A 243 -6.23 -1.19 5.01
C TYR A 243 -5.97 -1.95 3.72
N PHE A 244 -7.03 -2.44 3.09
CA PHE A 244 -6.91 -3.23 1.87
C PHE A 244 -8.20 -3.14 1.04
N THR A 245 -8.08 -3.47 -0.23
CA THR A 245 -9.21 -3.53 -1.16
C THR A 245 -9.78 -4.95 -1.19
N SER A 246 -11.10 -5.08 -1.24
CA SER A 246 -11.78 -6.37 -1.39
C SER A 246 -13.06 -6.24 -2.21
N SER A 247 -13.35 -7.26 -3.01
CA SER A 247 -14.63 -7.43 -3.73
C SER A 247 -15.62 -8.34 -3.00
N ARG A 248 -15.45 -8.53 -1.67
CA ARG A 248 -16.33 -9.37 -0.86
C ARG A 248 -17.78 -8.88 -0.86
N PRO A 249 -18.77 -9.79 -0.81
CA PRO A 249 -20.17 -9.42 -0.75
C PRO A 249 -20.51 -8.54 0.46
N GLY A 250 -21.48 -7.64 0.27
CA GLY A 250 -21.99 -6.76 1.34
C GLY A 250 -21.29 -5.41 1.44
N GLY A 251 -20.44 -5.06 0.46
CA GLY A 251 -19.89 -3.73 0.28
C GLY A 251 -20.87 -2.74 -0.35
N TYR A 252 -20.36 -1.56 -0.72
CA TYR A 252 -21.13 -0.48 -1.35
C TYR A 252 -21.04 -0.53 -2.87
N GLY A 253 -19.93 -1.02 -3.44
CA GLY A 253 -19.65 -1.02 -4.87
C GLY A 253 -19.06 -2.33 -5.39
N GLY A 254 -18.33 -2.22 -6.50
CA GLY A 254 -17.63 -3.36 -7.11
C GLY A 254 -16.47 -3.85 -6.26
N THR A 255 -15.66 -2.93 -5.79
CA THR A 255 -14.59 -3.12 -4.80
C THR A 255 -14.65 -2.02 -3.77
N ASP A 256 -14.40 -2.37 -2.53
CA ASP A 256 -14.43 -1.47 -1.39
C ASP A 256 -13.14 -1.58 -0.56
N ILE A 257 -12.84 -0.53 0.20
CA ILE A 257 -11.73 -0.52 1.15
C ILE A 257 -12.22 -0.99 2.52
N TYR A 258 -11.47 -1.93 3.09
CA TYR A 258 -11.69 -2.50 4.42
C TYR A 258 -10.50 -2.22 5.33
N GLY A 259 -10.74 -2.23 6.63
CA GLY A 259 -9.70 -2.12 7.67
C GLY A 259 -9.75 -3.30 8.62
N ALA A 260 -8.58 -3.75 9.12
CA ALA A 260 -8.46 -4.77 10.15
C ALA A 260 -7.28 -4.46 11.08
N MET A 261 -7.47 -4.68 12.39
CA MET A 261 -6.40 -4.47 13.39
C MET A 261 -5.46 -5.67 13.44
N GLN A 262 -4.16 -5.44 13.48
CA GLN A 262 -3.18 -6.47 13.74
C GLN A 262 -3.26 -6.95 15.19
N LEU A 263 -3.40 -8.26 15.38
CA LEU A 263 -3.46 -8.91 16.70
C LEU A 263 -2.16 -9.64 17.05
N GLY A 264 -1.31 -9.87 16.06
CA GLY A 264 -0.03 -10.54 16.15
C GLY A 264 0.56 -10.80 14.77
N PRO A 265 1.74 -11.41 14.66
CA PRO A 265 2.33 -11.75 13.38
C PRO A 265 1.37 -12.59 12.53
N ASN A 266 1.06 -12.13 11.31
CA ASN A 266 0.09 -12.77 10.39
C ASN A 266 -1.28 -13.08 11.02
N SER A 267 -1.70 -12.28 12.01
CA SER A 267 -2.96 -12.45 12.72
C SER A 267 -3.72 -11.14 12.78
N TRP A 268 -4.96 -11.15 12.30
CA TRP A 268 -5.77 -9.97 12.07
C TRP A 268 -7.13 -10.10 12.76
N GLY A 269 -7.66 -9.00 13.25
CA GLY A 269 -9.05 -8.87 13.66
C GLY A 269 -10.00 -8.99 12.46
N ALA A 270 -11.30 -9.05 12.73
CA ALA A 270 -12.30 -9.08 11.68
C ALA A 270 -12.23 -7.79 10.82
N ALA A 271 -12.21 -7.95 9.51
CA ALA A 271 -12.21 -6.84 8.60
C ALA A 271 -13.55 -6.08 8.65
N ARG A 272 -13.48 -4.75 8.59
CA ARG A 272 -14.64 -3.85 8.57
C ARG A 272 -14.57 -2.94 7.35
N ASN A 273 -15.70 -2.77 6.67
CA ASN A 273 -15.84 -1.80 5.58
C ASN A 273 -15.67 -0.38 6.13
N LEU A 274 -14.93 0.49 5.45
CA LEU A 274 -14.69 1.88 5.90
C LEU A 274 -15.92 2.79 5.77
N GLY A 275 -17.02 2.30 5.23
CA GLY A 275 -18.29 3.02 5.17
C GLY A 275 -18.44 3.92 3.95
N PRO A 276 -19.62 4.58 3.82
CA PRO A 276 -20.06 5.20 2.56
C PRO A 276 -19.36 6.53 2.23
N GLN A 277 -18.55 7.08 3.12
CA GLN A 277 -17.76 8.28 2.82
C GLN A 277 -16.52 7.93 2.00
N VAL A 278 -15.91 6.77 2.28
CA VAL A 278 -14.78 6.25 1.53
C VAL A 278 -15.28 5.40 0.36
N ASN A 279 -16.13 4.43 0.66
CA ASN A 279 -16.64 3.45 -0.30
C ASN A 279 -17.96 3.93 -0.92
N THR A 280 -18.07 3.84 -2.23
CA THR A 280 -19.23 4.30 -3.01
C THR A 280 -19.80 3.15 -3.85
N ALA A 281 -20.83 3.42 -4.65
CA ALA A 281 -21.31 2.44 -5.64
C ALA A 281 -20.30 2.18 -6.78
N ALA A 282 -19.24 2.97 -6.87
CA ALA A 282 -18.13 2.78 -7.80
C ALA A 282 -17.12 1.74 -7.27
N ALA A 283 -15.95 1.63 -7.89
CA ALA A 283 -14.82 0.89 -7.36
C ALA A 283 -13.91 1.87 -6.58
N ASP A 284 -13.70 1.58 -5.29
CA ASP A 284 -12.84 2.34 -4.39
C ASP A 284 -11.67 1.45 -3.97
N MET A 285 -10.42 1.84 -4.25
CA MET A 285 -9.27 0.95 -4.24
C MET A 285 -7.97 1.65 -3.81
N CYS A 286 -6.93 0.85 -3.56
CA CYS A 286 -5.56 1.29 -3.29
C CYS A 286 -5.46 2.29 -2.13
N PRO A 287 -5.80 1.86 -0.91
CA PRO A 287 -5.60 2.69 0.28
C PRO A 287 -4.13 3.05 0.42
N ALA A 288 -3.83 4.32 0.64
CA ALA A 288 -2.48 4.83 0.86
C ALA A 288 -2.46 5.82 2.03
N LEU A 289 -1.33 5.87 2.70
CA LEU A 289 -1.14 6.66 3.92
C LEU A 289 -0.06 7.72 3.65
N PRO A 290 -0.45 8.99 3.43
CA PRO A 290 0.52 10.08 3.40
C PRO A 290 1.29 10.21 4.72
N PRO A 291 2.50 10.80 4.71
CA PRO A 291 3.28 11.03 5.93
C PRO A 291 2.49 11.79 6.99
N GLY A 292 2.69 11.44 8.26
CA GLY A 292 2.02 12.09 9.42
C GLY A 292 0.77 11.39 9.91
N ASP A 293 0.30 10.34 9.23
CA ASP A 293 -0.87 9.51 9.59
C ASP A 293 -2.21 10.25 9.81
N ASP A 294 -2.26 11.56 9.54
CA ASP A 294 -3.48 12.37 9.73
C ASP A 294 -4.40 12.33 8.51
N THR A 295 -3.92 11.79 7.39
CA THR A 295 -4.65 11.72 6.15
C THR A 295 -4.73 10.27 5.63
N PHE A 296 -5.70 10.04 4.77
CA PHE A 296 -5.96 8.78 4.10
C PHE A 296 -6.26 9.06 2.64
N SER A 297 -5.62 8.35 1.74
CA SER A 297 -5.79 8.53 0.31
C SER A 297 -6.20 7.22 -0.35
N TRP A 298 -6.90 7.29 -1.47
CA TRP A 298 -7.27 6.15 -2.29
C TRP A 298 -7.59 6.61 -3.71
N PHE A 299 -7.73 5.70 -4.65
CA PHE A 299 -8.32 6.06 -5.93
C PHE A 299 -9.72 5.47 -6.09
N SER A 300 -10.52 6.12 -6.92
CA SER A 300 -11.90 5.76 -7.15
C SER A 300 -12.33 6.00 -8.60
N THR A 301 -13.23 5.16 -9.07
CA THR A 301 -13.92 5.35 -10.36
C THR A 301 -15.24 6.13 -10.21
N ARG A 302 -15.42 6.83 -9.08
CA ARG A 302 -16.59 7.68 -8.86
C ARG A 302 -16.62 8.85 -9.85
N GLN A 303 -17.81 9.28 -10.24
CA GLN A 303 -17.97 10.37 -11.20
C GLN A 303 -18.23 11.74 -10.54
N ASP A 304 -18.57 11.78 -9.28
CA ASP A 304 -18.77 13.00 -8.53
C ASP A 304 -17.43 13.63 -8.17
N ASN A 305 -17.24 14.88 -8.56
CA ASN A 305 -15.98 15.64 -8.40
C ASN A 305 -14.74 15.02 -9.09
N SER A 306 -14.95 14.17 -10.10
CA SER A 306 -13.86 13.57 -10.86
C SER A 306 -13.43 14.48 -12.02
N LEU A 307 -12.14 14.44 -12.37
CA LEU A 307 -11.58 15.12 -13.55
C LEU A 307 -11.43 14.16 -14.73
N GLY A 308 -11.31 12.86 -14.46
CA GLY A 308 -11.13 11.80 -15.43
C GLY A 308 -11.95 10.55 -15.12
N ASP A 309 -11.53 9.43 -15.69
CA ASP A 309 -12.19 8.14 -15.50
C ASP A 309 -11.89 7.54 -14.11
N ILE A 310 -10.67 7.74 -13.63
CA ILE A 310 -10.16 7.28 -12.33
C ILE A 310 -9.34 8.41 -11.74
N ASP A 311 -9.69 8.84 -10.55
CA ASP A 311 -9.00 9.91 -9.83
C ASP A 311 -8.55 9.48 -8.44
N ILE A 312 -7.53 10.17 -7.91
CA ILE A 312 -7.05 10.02 -6.55
C ILE A 312 -7.82 10.98 -5.64
N PHE A 313 -8.30 10.44 -4.52
CA PHE A 313 -9.02 11.17 -3.47
C PHE A 313 -8.29 11.08 -2.14
N TRP A 314 -8.58 12.01 -1.24
CA TRP A 314 -8.07 12.01 0.11
C TRP A 314 -9.08 12.53 1.12
N THR A 315 -8.85 12.20 2.38
CA THR A 315 -9.59 12.72 3.52
C THR A 315 -8.69 12.79 4.75
N ASN A 316 -9.04 13.61 5.74
CA ASN A 316 -8.42 13.53 7.04
C ASN A 316 -8.90 12.28 7.77
N LYS A 317 -8.00 11.54 8.41
CA LYS A 317 -8.41 10.50 9.35
C LYS A 317 -9.12 11.15 10.52
N LEU A 318 -10.25 10.59 10.95
CA LEU A 318 -10.85 11.00 12.21
C LEU A 318 -9.93 10.55 13.35
N ASN A 319 -9.33 11.52 14.04
CA ASN A 319 -8.66 11.24 15.30
C ASN A 319 -9.71 10.73 16.26
N THR A 320 -9.60 9.47 16.69
CA THR A 320 -10.36 8.98 17.85
C THR A 320 -9.83 9.70 19.08
N GLN A 321 -10.63 10.59 19.67
CA GLN A 321 -10.38 11.11 21.01
C GLN A 321 -10.54 10.03 22.07
#